data_cbc8178240d5efc2443ec75dbcac8100
#
_entry.id   cbc8178240d5efc2443ec75dbcac8100
#
_cell.length_a   1.000
_cell.length_b   1.000
_cell.length_c   1.000
_cell.angle_alpha   90.00
_cell.angle_beta   90.00
_cell.angle_gamma   90.00
#
_symmetry.space_group_name_H-M   'P 1'
#
loop_
_entity.id
_entity.type
_entity.pdbx_description
1 polymer ?
#
loop_
_entity_poly.entity_id
_entity_poly.type
_entity_poly.pdbx_seq_one_letter_code
_entity_poly.pdbx_strand_id
1 'polypeptide(L)'
;NIPWASKMKGIYNGEEVPVMHACGHDMHTAILLTTAKILYEIKDEIPGQVKFIFQPAEEGAPPGEEGGAELMVKEGVLKNPDVDAIFGLHVWSGLYAGQVYLRPEGIMAAVNEFRIDLKGVQTHGSTPWTGRDPIVTAAQIVNSLQTIVSRSLPLTEAGAVVTIGSIHGGVRSNIIPEDLYMLGTIRTLDNNMKATVLERLEQIVYNVAESNNIEAKITYLVSYPITYNDPYLYEEILPTLERVNGEKNVHL
;
A
#
# COMPACT_ATOMS: atom_id res chain seq x y z
N ASN A 1 -7.56 -10.81 -21.83
CA ASN A 1 -7.44 -12.26 -22.11
C ASN A 1 -6.00 -12.58 -22.50
N ILE A 2 -5.25 -13.24 -21.62
CA ILE A 2 -3.90 -13.73 -21.90
C ILE A 2 -3.97 -15.22 -22.29
N PRO A 3 -3.13 -15.71 -23.20
CA PRO A 3 -3.20 -17.10 -23.71
C PRO A 3 -3.00 -18.17 -22.64
N TRP A 4 -2.31 -17.85 -21.57
CA TRP A 4 -2.00 -18.74 -20.44
C TRP A 4 -2.82 -18.48 -19.19
N ALA A 5 -3.96 -17.76 -19.29
CA ALA A 5 -4.84 -17.53 -18.16
C ALA A 5 -5.28 -18.86 -17.53
N SER A 6 -5.28 -18.92 -16.21
CA SER A 6 -5.83 -20.06 -15.48
C SER A 6 -7.31 -20.24 -15.80
N LYS A 7 -7.74 -21.48 -15.87
CA LYS A 7 -9.16 -21.88 -16.01
C LYS A 7 -9.79 -22.25 -14.67
N MET A 8 -9.01 -22.17 -13.60
CA MET A 8 -9.48 -22.50 -12.25
C MET A 8 -10.43 -21.40 -11.74
N LYS A 9 -11.34 -21.82 -10.89
CA LYS A 9 -12.28 -20.94 -10.19
C LYS A 9 -12.21 -21.21 -8.69
N GLY A 10 -12.51 -20.20 -7.91
CA GLY A 10 -12.59 -20.23 -6.46
C GLY A 10 -13.77 -19.42 -5.96
N ILE A 11 -14.06 -19.53 -4.67
CA ILE A 11 -15.07 -18.70 -4.00
C ILE A 11 -14.36 -17.54 -3.30
N TYR A 12 -14.77 -16.31 -3.61
CA TYR A 12 -14.30 -15.10 -2.94
C TYR A 12 -15.50 -14.21 -2.59
N ASN A 13 -15.65 -13.85 -1.31
CA ASN A 13 -16.79 -13.10 -0.79
C ASN A 13 -18.16 -13.72 -1.15
N GLY A 14 -18.24 -15.06 -1.19
CA GLY A 14 -19.47 -15.79 -1.50
C GLY A 14 -19.80 -15.94 -3.00
N GLU A 15 -18.96 -15.37 -3.88
CA GLU A 15 -19.14 -15.46 -5.33
C GLU A 15 -18.07 -16.35 -5.98
N GLU A 16 -18.45 -17.08 -7.04
CA GLU A 16 -17.50 -17.84 -7.84
C GLU A 16 -16.74 -16.91 -8.79
N VAL A 17 -15.43 -16.84 -8.61
CA VAL A 17 -14.53 -15.98 -9.40
C VAL A 17 -13.43 -16.79 -10.07
N PRO A 18 -12.90 -16.36 -11.23
CA PRO A 18 -11.69 -16.95 -11.80
C PRO A 18 -10.48 -16.63 -10.92
N VAL A 19 -9.60 -17.62 -10.73
CA VAL A 19 -8.39 -17.48 -9.91
C VAL A 19 -7.15 -17.88 -10.69
N MET A 20 -6.06 -17.13 -10.48
CA MET A 20 -4.74 -17.47 -11.02
C MET A 20 -3.65 -16.78 -10.19
N HIS A 21 -2.43 -17.33 -10.26
CA HIS A 21 -1.26 -16.58 -9.81
C HIS A 21 -0.96 -15.47 -10.83
N ALA A 22 -1.17 -14.21 -10.45
CA ALA A 22 -0.97 -13.03 -11.29
C ALA A 22 0.14 -12.11 -10.78
N CYS A 23 0.65 -12.35 -9.56
CA CYS A 23 1.70 -11.58 -8.90
C CYS A 23 3.01 -12.36 -8.67
N GLY A 24 3.09 -13.64 -9.10
CA GLY A 24 4.31 -14.44 -9.03
C GLY A 24 4.60 -15.08 -7.66
N HIS A 25 3.63 -15.15 -6.76
CA HIS A 25 3.84 -15.72 -5.40
C HIS A 25 4.14 -17.22 -5.43
N ASP A 26 3.68 -17.96 -6.43
CA ASP A 26 4.06 -19.33 -6.70
C ASP A 26 5.57 -19.45 -7.02
N MET A 27 6.11 -18.53 -7.80
CA MET A 27 7.55 -18.44 -8.10
C MET A 27 8.34 -18.06 -6.83
N HIS A 28 7.89 -17.09 -6.06
CA HIS A 28 8.56 -16.67 -4.82
C HIS A 28 8.65 -17.84 -3.83
N THR A 29 7.57 -18.59 -3.66
CA THR A 29 7.52 -19.76 -2.79
C THR A 29 8.48 -20.87 -3.28
N ALA A 30 8.50 -21.14 -4.58
CA ALA A 30 9.39 -22.14 -5.17
C ALA A 30 10.87 -21.75 -5.04
N ILE A 31 11.20 -20.47 -5.24
CA ILE A 31 12.56 -19.94 -5.07
C ILE A 31 13.01 -20.09 -3.63
N LEU A 32 12.19 -19.68 -2.65
CA LEU A 32 12.55 -19.76 -1.24
C LEU A 32 12.70 -21.21 -0.77
N LEU A 33 11.81 -22.11 -1.21
CA LEU A 33 11.91 -23.54 -0.89
C LEU A 33 13.18 -24.17 -1.48
N THR A 34 13.55 -23.81 -2.71
CA THR A 34 14.78 -24.29 -3.36
C THR A 34 16.01 -23.74 -2.64
N THR A 35 16.00 -22.46 -2.26
CA THR A 35 17.06 -21.84 -1.46
C THR A 35 17.22 -22.56 -0.12
N ALA A 36 16.12 -22.87 0.56
CA ALA A 36 16.14 -23.61 1.82
C ALA A 36 16.79 -24.99 1.66
N LYS A 37 16.49 -25.70 0.57
CA LYS A 37 17.10 -26.99 0.27
C LYS A 37 18.61 -26.87 0.05
N ILE A 38 19.06 -25.92 -0.77
CA ILE A 38 20.48 -25.69 -1.06
C ILE A 38 21.23 -25.33 0.24
N LEU A 39 20.71 -24.39 1.02
CA LEU A 39 21.35 -23.98 2.28
C LEU A 39 21.35 -25.10 3.32
N TYR A 40 20.36 -25.98 3.31
CA TYR A 40 20.37 -27.15 4.19
C TYR A 40 21.49 -28.14 3.82
N GLU A 41 21.84 -28.31 2.53
CA GLU A 41 22.92 -29.18 2.08
C GLU A 41 24.30 -28.68 2.54
N ILE A 42 24.46 -27.36 2.74
CA ILE A 42 25.71 -26.71 3.20
C ILE A 42 25.58 -26.11 4.62
N LYS A 43 24.63 -26.56 5.39
CA LYS A 43 24.31 -25.96 6.71
C LYS A 43 25.49 -25.89 7.69
N ASP A 44 26.39 -26.87 7.60
CA ASP A 44 27.57 -26.97 8.49
C ASP A 44 28.68 -25.98 8.09
N GLU A 45 28.58 -25.36 6.91
CA GLU A 45 29.47 -24.31 6.41
C GLU A 45 28.94 -22.89 6.67
N ILE A 46 27.69 -22.74 7.11
CA ILE A 46 27.05 -21.44 7.33
C ILE A 46 27.42 -20.91 8.71
N PRO A 47 28.12 -19.76 8.81
CA PRO A 47 28.54 -19.20 10.08
C PRO A 47 27.40 -18.41 10.75
N GLY A 48 26.26 -19.04 11.01
CA GLY A 48 25.10 -18.38 11.59
C GLY A 48 23.84 -19.19 11.44
N GLN A 49 22.69 -18.51 11.47
CA GLN A 49 21.37 -19.14 11.35
C GLN A 49 20.59 -18.48 10.21
N VAL A 50 19.85 -19.27 9.47
CA VAL A 50 18.96 -18.79 8.42
C VAL A 50 17.52 -19.19 8.75
N LYS A 51 16.65 -18.20 8.90
CA LYS A 51 15.22 -18.40 9.11
C LYS A 51 14.47 -18.18 7.80
N PHE A 52 13.75 -19.20 7.35
CA PHE A 52 12.91 -19.12 6.15
C PHE A 52 11.50 -18.68 6.55
N ILE A 53 11.02 -17.59 5.95
CA ILE A 53 9.74 -16.98 6.27
C ILE A 53 8.85 -17.08 5.04
N PHE A 54 7.78 -17.87 5.12
CA PHE A 54 6.74 -17.98 4.10
C PHE A 54 5.53 -17.18 4.56
N GLN A 55 5.36 -15.98 4.01
CA GLN A 55 4.33 -15.04 4.42
C GLN A 55 2.97 -15.40 3.80
N PRO A 56 1.91 -15.59 4.60
CA PRO A 56 0.54 -15.71 4.09
C PRO A 56 -0.10 -14.34 3.88
N ALA A 57 -1.17 -14.28 3.08
CA ALA A 57 -2.06 -13.12 2.94
C ALA A 57 -1.32 -11.79 2.64
N GLU A 58 -0.32 -11.81 1.75
CA GLU A 58 0.46 -10.63 1.37
C GLU A 58 -0.42 -9.57 0.67
N GLU A 59 -1.35 -9.98 -0.19
CA GLU A 59 -2.30 -9.11 -0.88
C GLU A 59 -3.47 -8.65 0.03
N GLY A 60 -3.42 -8.98 1.31
CA GLY A 60 -4.43 -8.65 2.31
C GLY A 60 -5.19 -9.87 2.82
N ALA A 61 -5.52 -9.85 4.10
CA ALA A 61 -6.37 -10.87 4.73
C ALA A 61 -7.85 -10.67 4.33
N PRO A 62 -8.69 -11.71 4.41
CA PRO A 62 -10.12 -11.56 4.25
C PRO A 62 -10.71 -10.52 5.22
N PRO A 63 -11.83 -9.86 4.86
CA PRO A 63 -12.46 -8.88 5.74
C PRO A 63 -12.75 -9.44 7.15
N GLY A 64 -12.26 -8.74 8.18
CA GLY A 64 -12.44 -9.13 9.58
C GLY A 64 -11.38 -10.11 10.11
N GLU A 65 -10.40 -10.49 9.30
CA GLU A 65 -9.27 -11.32 9.70
C GLU A 65 -7.96 -10.51 9.74
N GLU A 66 -7.07 -10.87 10.64
CA GLU A 66 -5.69 -10.37 10.62
C GLU A 66 -4.81 -11.31 9.78
N GLY A 67 -3.78 -10.77 9.12
CA GLY A 67 -2.89 -11.58 8.30
C GLY A 67 -1.64 -10.81 7.84
N GLY A 68 -0.91 -11.44 6.92
CA GLY A 68 0.26 -10.84 6.31
C GLY A 68 1.44 -10.65 7.26
N ALA A 69 2.35 -9.75 6.88
CA ALA A 69 3.59 -9.50 7.62
C ALA A 69 3.33 -8.93 9.01
N GLU A 70 2.32 -8.08 9.18
CA GLU A 70 2.01 -7.45 10.45
C GLU A 70 1.66 -8.49 11.53
N LEU A 71 0.79 -9.46 11.20
CA LEU A 71 0.45 -10.56 12.11
C LEU A 71 1.67 -11.41 12.44
N MET A 72 2.48 -11.77 11.46
CA MET A 72 3.71 -12.55 11.68
C MET A 72 4.69 -11.83 12.62
N VAL A 73 4.82 -10.51 12.51
CA VAL A 73 5.66 -9.70 13.40
C VAL A 73 5.08 -9.67 14.81
N LYS A 74 3.76 -9.49 14.95
CA LYS A 74 3.06 -9.57 16.25
C LYS A 74 3.26 -10.94 16.93
N GLU A 75 3.26 -12.02 16.15
CA GLU A 75 3.52 -13.39 16.61
C GLU A 75 5.00 -13.69 16.85
N GLY A 76 5.89 -12.73 16.61
CA GLY A 76 7.30 -12.84 16.92
C GLY A 76 8.16 -13.54 15.87
N VAL A 77 7.77 -13.50 14.58
CA VAL A 77 8.54 -14.14 13.49
C VAL A 77 10.00 -13.68 13.42
N LEU A 78 10.29 -12.46 13.87
CA LEU A 78 11.65 -11.90 13.91
C LEU A 78 12.40 -12.17 15.24
N LYS A 79 11.83 -13.02 16.11
CA LYS A 79 12.38 -13.40 17.42
C LYS A 79 12.64 -14.91 17.48
N ASN A 80 13.50 -15.32 18.40
CA ASN A 80 13.79 -16.71 18.70
C ASN A 80 14.17 -17.58 17.47
N PRO A 81 15.34 -17.36 16.82
CA PRO A 81 16.35 -16.35 17.14
C PRO A 81 15.96 -14.96 16.66
N ASP A 82 16.56 -13.92 17.23
CA ASP A 82 16.47 -12.56 16.72
C ASP A 82 17.05 -12.49 15.31
N VAL A 83 16.41 -11.70 14.45
CA VAL A 83 16.80 -11.55 13.04
C VAL A 83 17.61 -10.26 12.89
N ASP A 84 18.86 -10.37 12.45
CA ASP A 84 19.76 -9.22 12.22
C ASP A 84 19.52 -8.56 10.88
N ALA A 85 19.17 -9.36 9.84
CA ALA A 85 18.88 -8.88 8.50
C ALA A 85 17.78 -9.73 7.86
N ILE A 86 16.93 -9.11 7.04
CA ILE A 86 15.89 -9.80 6.27
C ILE A 86 16.04 -9.43 4.79
N PHE A 87 15.89 -10.43 3.93
CA PHE A 87 15.90 -10.26 2.48
C PHE A 87 14.61 -10.79 1.89
N GLY A 88 14.13 -10.10 0.85
CA GLY A 88 13.01 -10.53 0.04
C GLY A 88 13.26 -10.19 -1.42
N LEU A 89 12.56 -10.86 -2.32
CA LEU A 89 12.56 -10.55 -3.74
C LEU A 89 11.12 -10.54 -4.27
N HIS A 90 10.91 -9.79 -5.32
CA HIS A 90 9.66 -9.83 -6.06
C HIS A 90 9.97 -9.90 -7.56
N VAL A 91 9.33 -10.83 -8.28
CA VAL A 91 9.38 -10.86 -9.75
C VAL A 91 8.52 -9.74 -10.32
N TRP A 92 8.94 -9.15 -11.43
CA TRP A 92 8.25 -8.02 -12.01
C TRP A 92 8.06 -8.19 -13.51
N SER A 93 6.83 -8.15 -13.99
CA SER A 93 6.48 -8.42 -15.40
C SER A 93 7.06 -7.41 -16.40
N GLY A 94 7.47 -6.23 -15.94
CA GLY A 94 8.11 -5.19 -16.76
C GLY A 94 9.62 -5.31 -16.91
N LEU A 95 10.25 -6.33 -16.28
CA LEU A 95 11.70 -6.52 -16.26
C LEU A 95 12.08 -7.78 -17.06
N TYR A 96 13.27 -7.76 -17.67
CA TYR A 96 13.78 -8.91 -18.39
C TYR A 96 14.38 -9.93 -17.42
N ALA A 97 14.25 -11.21 -17.76
CA ALA A 97 14.90 -12.28 -17.01
C ALA A 97 16.42 -12.08 -16.94
N GLY A 98 17.00 -12.24 -15.76
CA GLY A 98 18.41 -12.01 -15.48
C GLY A 98 18.74 -10.59 -15.06
N GLN A 99 17.80 -9.66 -15.09
CA GLN A 99 17.95 -8.33 -14.52
C GLN A 99 17.48 -8.27 -13.06
N VAL A 100 18.19 -7.50 -12.27
CA VAL A 100 17.87 -7.20 -10.87
C VAL A 100 17.79 -5.69 -10.69
N TYR A 101 16.74 -5.24 -10.02
CA TYR A 101 16.55 -3.84 -9.64
C TYR A 101 16.55 -3.76 -8.12
N LEU A 102 17.39 -2.90 -7.59
CA LEU A 102 17.38 -2.57 -6.16
C LEU A 102 17.87 -1.14 -5.99
N ARG A 103 17.52 -0.54 -4.86
CA ARG A 103 17.99 0.78 -4.48
C ARG A 103 18.06 0.88 -2.96
N PRO A 104 18.94 1.70 -2.41
CA PRO A 104 18.88 2.04 -0.99
C PRO A 104 17.61 2.83 -0.69
N GLU A 105 17.20 2.82 0.58
CA GLU A 105 16.03 3.52 1.09
C GLU A 105 14.70 3.01 0.52
N GLY A 106 13.73 3.90 0.27
CA GLY A 106 12.40 3.50 -0.19
C GLY A 106 12.38 2.98 -1.61
N ILE A 107 12.09 1.68 -1.80
CA ILE A 107 11.97 1.04 -3.11
C ILE A 107 10.51 0.90 -3.55
N MET A 108 9.60 0.59 -2.62
CA MET A 108 8.17 0.55 -2.88
C MET A 108 7.43 1.47 -1.92
N ALA A 109 6.44 2.17 -2.46
CA ALA A 109 5.69 3.16 -1.70
C ALA A 109 4.88 2.54 -0.57
N ALA A 110 4.75 3.27 0.53
CA ALA A 110 3.75 3.01 1.55
C ALA A 110 2.35 2.98 0.93
N VAL A 111 1.48 2.16 1.49
CA VAL A 111 0.08 2.07 1.11
C VAL A 111 -0.77 2.55 2.26
N ASN A 112 -1.52 3.62 2.05
CA ASN A 112 -2.57 4.01 2.97
C ASN A 112 -3.87 4.17 2.17
N GLU A 113 -4.91 3.49 2.60
CA GLU A 113 -6.26 3.67 2.10
C GLU A 113 -7.10 4.33 3.18
N PHE A 114 -7.94 5.26 2.79
CA PHE A 114 -8.75 6.02 3.72
C PHE A 114 -10.16 6.23 3.18
N ARG A 115 -11.07 6.40 4.11
CA ARG A 115 -12.45 6.79 3.88
C ARG A 115 -12.71 8.11 4.62
N ILE A 116 -13.38 9.03 3.95
CA ILE A 116 -13.90 10.26 4.54
C ILE A 116 -15.41 10.20 4.48
N ASP A 117 -16.07 10.18 5.62
CA ASP A 117 -17.52 10.29 5.74
C ASP A 117 -17.87 11.75 6.07
N LEU A 118 -18.82 12.31 5.34
CA LEU A 118 -19.36 13.66 5.54
C LEU A 118 -20.84 13.56 5.84
N LYS A 119 -21.27 14.20 6.92
CA LYS A 119 -22.68 14.25 7.33
C LYS A 119 -23.17 15.69 7.36
N GLY A 120 -24.12 15.97 6.49
CA GLY A 120 -24.79 17.25 6.37
C GLY A 120 -26.22 17.23 6.90
N VAL A 121 -27.05 18.04 6.27
CA VAL A 121 -28.51 18.08 6.54
C VAL A 121 -29.23 18.11 5.21
N GLN A 122 -30.03 17.08 4.95
CA GLN A 122 -30.80 16.95 3.71
C GLN A 122 -31.77 18.11 3.53
N THR A 123 -31.89 18.62 2.31
CA THR A 123 -32.86 19.65 1.96
C THR A 123 -33.20 19.60 0.47
N HIS A 124 -34.24 20.37 0.08
CA HIS A 124 -34.58 20.57 -1.32
C HIS A 124 -33.51 21.45 -2.01
N GLY A 125 -33.05 21.07 -3.19
CA GLY A 125 -31.98 21.77 -3.92
C GLY A 125 -32.29 23.24 -4.26
N SER A 126 -33.56 23.64 -4.28
CA SER A 126 -33.95 25.04 -4.48
C SER A 126 -33.94 25.91 -3.20
N THR A 127 -33.77 25.28 -2.03
CA THR A 127 -33.70 25.96 -0.73
C THR A 127 -32.44 25.54 0.05
N PRO A 128 -31.22 25.64 -0.53
CA PRO A 128 -30.00 25.11 0.06
C PRO A 128 -29.66 25.69 1.43
N TRP A 129 -30.09 26.87 1.73
CA TRP A 129 -29.89 27.57 3.03
C TRP A 129 -30.62 26.91 4.21
N THR A 130 -31.52 25.94 3.95
CA THR A 130 -32.24 25.19 4.99
C THR A 130 -31.55 23.90 5.37
N GLY A 131 -30.48 23.54 4.65
CA GLY A 131 -29.67 22.32 4.86
C GLY A 131 -28.20 22.63 5.04
N ARG A 132 -27.38 21.55 4.93
CA ARG A 132 -25.92 21.62 4.89
C ARG A 132 -25.43 20.67 3.81
N ASP A 133 -24.70 21.19 2.85
CA ASP A 133 -24.39 20.46 1.61
C ASP A 133 -23.06 19.71 1.69
N PRO A 134 -23.06 18.36 1.83
CA PRO A 134 -21.84 17.58 1.84
C PRO A 134 -21.21 17.45 0.44
N ILE A 135 -21.97 17.67 -0.65
CA ILE A 135 -21.41 17.60 -2.02
C ILE A 135 -20.46 18.77 -2.28
N VAL A 136 -20.89 19.98 -1.95
CA VAL A 136 -20.04 21.18 -2.08
C VAL A 136 -18.81 21.07 -1.17
N THR A 137 -19.01 20.59 0.06
CA THR A 137 -17.90 20.35 1.00
C THR A 137 -16.90 19.32 0.48
N ALA A 138 -17.39 18.20 -0.08
CA ALA A 138 -16.54 17.18 -0.69
C ALA A 138 -15.71 17.75 -1.85
N ALA A 139 -16.31 18.57 -2.73
CA ALA A 139 -15.59 19.20 -3.84
C ALA A 139 -14.47 20.13 -3.34
N GLN A 140 -14.70 20.91 -2.27
CA GLN A 140 -13.68 21.74 -1.65
C GLN A 140 -12.56 20.91 -1.01
N ILE A 141 -12.90 19.82 -0.31
CA ILE A 141 -11.92 18.89 0.26
C ILE A 141 -11.05 18.30 -0.85
N VAL A 142 -11.64 17.75 -1.92
CA VAL A 142 -10.91 17.15 -3.04
C VAL A 142 -9.89 18.13 -3.63
N ASN A 143 -10.32 19.38 -3.89
CA ASN A 143 -9.42 20.42 -4.42
C ASN A 143 -8.30 20.78 -3.42
N SER A 144 -8.64 20.93 -2.14
CA SER A 144 -7.67 21.30 -1.10
C SER A 144 -6.64 20.19 -0.85
N LEU A 145 -7.04 18.92 -0.90
CA LEU A 145 -6.13 17.78 -0.76
C LEU A 145 -5.02 17.77 -1.82
N GLN A 146 -5.25 18.30 -3.03
CA GLN A 146 -4.21 18.40 -4.06
C GLN A 146 -3.06 19.32 -3.65
N THR A 147 -3.29 20.24 -2.72
CA THR A 147 -2.24 21.14 -2.21
C THR A 147 -1.25 20.44 -1.30
N ILE A 148 -1.58 19.28 -0.74
CA ILE A 148 -0.66 18.50 0.10
C ILE A 148 0.60 18.19 -0.70
N VAL A 149 0.44 17.51 -1.84
CA VAL A 149 1.56 17.12 -2.69
C VAL A 149 2.25 18.34 -3.29
N SER A 150 1.47 19.27 -3.83
CA SER A 150 2.02 20.40 -4.60
C SER A 150 2.60 21.54 -3.75
N ARG A 151 2.30 21.63 -2.45
CA ARG A 151 2.68 22.79 -1.61
C ARG A 151 3.25 22.44 -0.24
N SER A 152 3.12 21.18 0.22
CA SER A 152 3.54 20.81 1.59
C SER A 152 4.69 19.80 1.63
N LEU A 153 5.08 19.23 0.49
CA LEU A 153 6.08 18.16 0.43
C LEU A 153 7.32 18.56 -0.38
N PRO A 154 8.53 18.15 0.06
CA PRO A 154 9.77 18.34 -0.67
C PRO A 154 9.90 17.28 -1.79
N LEU A 155 9.20 17.46 -2.91
CA LEU A 155 9.13 16.48 -4.01
C LEU A 155 10.48 16.21 -4.69
N THR A 156 11.51 16.98 -4.38
CA THR A 156 12.89 16.73 -4.81
C THR A 156 13.58 15.60 -4.02
N GLU A 157 13.03 15.23 -2.87
CA GLU A 157 13.58 14.19 -2.01
C GLU A 157 12.93 12.84 -2.31
N ALA A 158 11.60 12.79 -2.37
CA ALA A 158 10.87 11.56 -2.67
C ALA A 158 9.51 11.85 -3.32
N GLY A 159 8.93 10.83 -3.98
CA GLY A 159 7.61 10.91 -4.59
C GLY A 159 6.48 10.72 -3.57
N ALA A 160 5.37 11.43 -3.80
CA ALA A 160 4.12 11.24 -3.06
C ALA A 160 2.90 11.41 -3.96
N VAL A 161 1.83 10.66 -3.66
CA VAL A 161 0.54 10.76 -4.35
C VAL A 161 -0.58 10.74 -3.32
N VAL A 162 -1.57 11.62 -3.51
CA VAL A 162 -2.84 11.62 -2.76
C VAL A 162 -3.98 11.64 -3.77
N THR A 163 -4.83 10.63 -3.74
CA THR A 163 -5.92 10.47 -4.71
C THR A 163 -7.23 10.19 -4.00
N ILE A 164 -8.29 10.87 -4.41
CA ILE A 164 -9.67 10.44 -4.16
C ILE A 164 -10.09 9.61 -5.36
N GLY A 165 -10.30 8.30 -5.14
CA GLY A 165 -10.64 7.33 -6.20
C GLY A 165 -12.13 7.21 -6.45
N SER A 166 -12.98 7.50 -5.43
CA SER A 166 -14.43 7.48 -5.58
C SER A 166 -15.14 8.41 -4.61
N ILE A 167 -16.32 8.88 -5.04
CA ILE A 167 -17.23 9.72 -4.26
C ILE A 167 -18.63 9.14 -4.40
N HIS A 168 -19.31 8.94 -3.28
CA HIS A 168 -20.65 8.35 -3.23
C HIS A 168 -21.57 9.21 -2.36
N GLY A 169 -22.65 9.68 -2.96
CA GLY A 169 -23.65 10.49 -2.28
C GLY A 169 -24.69 11.03 -3.25
N GLY A 170 -25.86 11.34 -2.74
CA GLY A 170 -26.99 11.85 -3.52
C GLY A 170 -27.79 10.78 -4.25
N VAL A 171 -29.09 11.06 -4.46
CA VAL A 171 -30.04 10.15 -5.13
C VAL A 171 -30.77 10.87 -6.27
N ARG A 172 -31.06 12.16 -6.12
CA ARG A 172 -31.84 12.94 -7.08
C ARG A 172 -31.23 14.32 -7.27
N SER A 173 -31.34 14.85 -8.48
CA SER A 173 -30.78 16.17 -8.87
C SER A 173 -31.33 17.37 -8.08
N ASN A 174 -32.50 17.24 -7.48
CA ASN A 174 -33.18 18.30 -6.73
C ASN A 174 -33.14 18.10 -5.21
N ILE A 175 -32.29 17.21 -4.70
CA ILE A 175 -32.14 16.94 -3.26
C ILE A 175 -30.65 17.03 -2.90
N ILE A 176 -30.32 17.87 -1.93
CA ILE A 176 -29.03 17.84 -1.24
C ILE A 176 -29.07 16.65 -0.27
N PRO A 177 -28.13 15.68 -0.35
CA PRO A 177 -28.14 14.51 0.52
C PRO A 177 -27.72 14.85 1.95
N GLU A 178 -28.05 13.98 2.90
CA GLU A 178 -27.53 14.03 4.26
C GLU A 178 -26.11 13.46 4.35
N ASP A 179 -25.89 12.32 3.69
CA ASP A 179 -24.65 11.57 3.79
C ASP A 179 -23.90 11.53 2.45
N LEU A 180 -22.57 11.65 2.56
CA LEU A 180 -21.64 11.43 1.44
C LEU A 180 -20.37 10.78 1.99
N TYR A 181 -19.79 9.86 1.23
CA TYR A 181 -18.44 9.38 1.55
C TYR A 181 -17.51 9.37 0.33
N MET A 182 -16.23 9.47 0.62
CA MET A 182 -15.15 9.39 -0.36
C MET A 182 -14.17 8.28 0.04
N LEU A 183 -13.63 7.58 -0.94
CA LEU A 183 -12.53 6.64 -0.76
C LEU A 183 -11.29 7.18 -1.45
N GLY A 184 -10.16 7.09 -0.78
CA GLY A 184 -8.90 7.59 -1.30
C GLY A 184 -7.71 6.72 -0.94
N THR A 185 -6.59 7.02 -1.60
CA THR A 185 -5.33 6.33 -1.39
C THR A 185 -4.17 7.32 -1.33
N ILE A 186 -3.19 6.99 -0.49
CA ILE A 186 -1.92 7.71 -0.35
C ILE A 186 -0.79 6.76 -0.70
N ARG A 187 0.20 7.25 -1.44
CA ARG A 187 1.47 6.58 -1.71
C ARG A 187 2.61 7.54 -1.39
N THR A 188 3.59 7.09 -0.63
CA THR A 188 4.80 7.86 -0.29
C THR A 188 6.00 6.94 -0.28
N LEU A 189 7.16 7.48 -0.65
CA LEU A 189 8.45 6.75 -0.62
C LEU A 189 9.34 7.18 0.56
N ASP A 190 8.84 8.06 1.43
CA ASP A 190 9.55 8.53 2.63
C ASP A 190 8.59 8.59 3.83
N ASN A 191 9.08 8.22 5.03
CA ASN A 191 8.27 8.15 6.24
C ASN A 191 7.92 9.53 6.80
N ASN A 192 8.79 10.52 6.68
CA ASN A 192 8.50 11.88 7.15
C ASN A 192 7.46 12.54 6.25
N MET A 193 7.59 12.33 4.93
CA MET A 193 6.56 12.77 3.98
C MET A 193 5.23 12.08 4.25
N LYS A 194 5.21 10.78 4.57
CA LYS A 194 4.00 10.06 4.98
C LYS A 194 3.32 10.73 6.18
N ALA A 195 4.09 11.01 7.23
CA ALA A 195 3.56 11.67 8.43
C ALA A 195 2.96 13.05 8.10
N THR A 196 3.67 13.85 7.30
CA THR A 196 3.19 15.16 6.82
C THR A 196 1.89 15.04 6.01
N VAL A 197 1.80 14.06 5.11
CA VAL A 197 0.58 13.83 4.30
C VAL A 197 -0.61 13.51 5.19
N LEU A 198 -0.45 12.60 6.16
CA LEU A 198 -1.54 12.20 7.06
C LEU A 198 -2.01 13.38 7.91
N GLU A 199 -1.08 14.13 8.52
CA GLU A 199 -1.40 15.33 9.30
C GLU A 199 -2.15 16.38 8.46
N ARG A 200 -1.63 16.69 7.26
CA ARG A 200 -2.25 17.68 6.38
C ARG A 200 -3.61 17.24 5.86
N LEU A 201 -3.80 15.95 5.58
CA LEU A 201 -5.09 15.39 5.19
C LEU A 201 -6.13 15.62 6.29
N GLU A 202 -5.82 15.29 7.53
CA GLU A 202 -6.71 15.49 8.66
C GLU A 202 -7.05 16.97 8.86
N GLN A 203 -6.04 17.84 8.86
CA GLN A 203 -6.23 19.29 8.99
C GLN A 203 -7.15 19.85 7.90
N ILE A 204 -6.93 19.46 6.64
CA ILE A 204 -7.74 19.95 5.52
C ILE A 204 -9.18 19.45 5.65
N VAL A 205 -9.38 18.16 5.87
CA VAL A 205 -10.72 17.56 5.93
C VAL A 205 -11.55 18.19 7.04
N TYR A 206 -11.00 18.25 8.25
CA TYR A 206 -11.75 18.77 9.39
C TYR A 206 -12.00 20.28 9.29
N ASN A 207 -11.01 21.09 8.89
CA ASN A 207 -11.20 22.54 8.78
C ASN A 207 -12.15 22.92 7.64
N VAL A 208 -12.11 22.23 6.49
CA VAL A 208 -13.06 22.47 5.40
C VAL A 208 -14.46 22.04 5.80
N ALA A 209 -14.61 20.90 6.46
CA ALA A 209 -15.91 20.44 6.96
C ALA A 209 -16.49 21.42 7.99
N GLU A 210 -15.70 21.85 8.96
CA GLU A 210 -16.10 22.83 9.98
C GLU A 210 -16.56 24.15 9.34
N SER A 211 -15.82 24.69 8.36
CA SER A 211 -16.20 25.93 7.67
C SER A 211 -17.55 25.85 6.95
N ASN A 212 -18.01 24.64 6.62
CA ASN A 212 -19.30 24.37 5.99
C ASN A 212 -20.35 23.84 6.99
N ASN A 213 -20.04 23.77 8.28
CA ASN A 213 -20.87 23.17 9.32
C ASN A 213 -21.24 21.70 9.03
N ILE A 214 -20.33 20.94 8.42
CA ILE A 214 -20.45 19.51 8.11
C ILE A 214 -19.70 18.70 9.16
N GLU A 215 -20.28 17.59 9.62
CA GLU A 215 -19.55 16.61 10.40
C GLU A 215 -18.68 15.76 9.48
N ALA A 216 -17.41 15.57 9.82
CA ALA A 216 -16.48 14.74 9.07
C ALA A 216 -15.87 13.67 9.95
N LYS A 217 -15.65 12.50 9.37
CA LYS A 217 -14.91 11.39 9.99
C LYS A 217 -13.94 10.78 8.98
N ILE A 218 -12.68 10.63 9.38
CA ILE A 218 -11.69 9.89 8.61
C ILE A 218 -11.51 8.51 9.23
N THR A 219 -11.46 7.48 8.39
CA THR A 219 -11.16 6.10 8.78
C THR A 219 -10.05 5.59 7.87
N TYR A 220 -8.93 5.18 8.43
CA TYR A 220 -7.86 4.50 7.70
C TYR A 220 -8.22 3.01 7.58
N LEU A 221 -8.31 2.52 6.35
CA LEU A 221 -8.71 1.15 6.03
C LEU A 221 -7.49 0.24 5.93
N VAL A 222 -6.42 0.76 5.34
CA VAL A 222 -5.15 0.06 5.15
C VAL A 222 -4.01 1.02 5.50
N SER A 223 -2.98 0.55 6.17
CA SER A 223 -1.78 1.33 6.46
C SER A 223 -0.55 0.42 6.52
N TYR A 224 0.18 0.35 5.40
CA TYR A 224 1.48 -0.33 5.34
C TYR A 224 2.62 0.69 5.24
N PRO A 225 3.79 0.38 5.85
CA PRO A 225 4.99 1.21 5.71
C PRO A 225 5.56 1.13 4.29
N ILE A 226 6.56 1.99 4.01
CA ILE A 226 7.39 1.85 2.80
C ILE A 226 8.19 0.54 2.87
N THR A 227 8.45 -0.06 1.71
CA THR A 227 9.50 -1.08 1.62
C THR A 227 10.83 -0.35 1.59
N TYR A 228 11.58 -0.49 2.68
CA TYR A 228 12.83 0.25 2.91
C TYR A 228 14.02 -0.69 2.90
N ASN A 229 14.98 -0.43 2.05
CA ASN A 229 16.25 -1.12 2.02
C ASN A 229 17.27 -0.34 2.85
N ASP A 230 17.80 -0.98 3.89
CA ASP A 230 18.88 -0.41 4.68
C ASP A 230 20.10 -0.10 3.80
N PRO A 231 20.63 1.14 3.81
CA PRO A 231 21.74 1.52 2.94
C PRO A 231 23.01 0.69 3.17
N TYR A 232 23.27 0.28 4.42
CA TYR A 232 24.41 -0.57 4.72
C TYR A 232 24.24 -1.97 4.11
N LEU A 233 23.09 -2.61 4.29
CA LEU A 233 22.79 -3.91 3.69
C LEU A 233 22.75 -3.84 2.17
N TYR A 234 22.32 -2.72 1.59
CA TYR A 234 22.39 -2.48 0.16
C TYR A 234 23.83 -2.54 -0.36
N GLU A 235 24.77 -1.82 0.28
CA GLU A 235 26.17 -1.82 -0.10
C GLU A 235 26.83 -3.21 0.07
N GLU A 236 26.46 -3.96 1.10
CA GLU A 236 26.97 -5.31 1.37
C GLU A 236 26.49 -6.34 0.32
N ILE A 237 25.25 -6.26 -0.15
CA ILE A 237 24.69 -7.23 -1.10
C ILE A 237 25.04 -6.92 -2.55
N LEU A 238 25.24 -5.64 -2.91
CA LEU A 238 25.45 -5.18 -4.27
C LEU A 238 26.56 -5.96 -5.02
N PRO A 239 27.78 -6.14 -4.46
CA PRO A 239 28.85 -6.89 -5.15
C PRO A 239 28.47 -8.36 -5.42
N THR A 240 27.64 -8.96 -4.57
CA THR A 240 27.16 -10.33 -4.76
C THR A 240 26.16 -10.39 -5.92
N LEU A 241 25.24 -9.45 -6.01
CA LEU A 241 24.29 -9.39 -7.12
C LEU A 241 24.98 -9.13 -8.46
N GLU A 242 25.97 -8.24 -8.50
CA GLU A 242 26.79 -7.95 -9.69
C GLU A 242 27.58 -9.20 -10.14
N ARG A 243 28.18 -9.92 -9.20
CA ARG A 243 28.91 -11.16 -9.50
C ARG A 243 28.01 -12.26 -10.06
N VAL A 244 26.77 -12.39 -9.53
CA VAL A 244 25.84 -13.46 -9.94
C VAL A 244 25.13 -13.13 -11.24
N ASN A 245 24.69 -11.88 -11.42
CA ASN A 245 23.86 -11.47 -12.55
C ASN A 245 24.68 -10.78 -13.66
N GLY A 246 25.89 -10.36 -13.36
CA GLY A 246 26.67 -9.45 -14.20
C GLY A 246 26.32 -8.00 -13.93
N GLU A 247 27.34 -7.14 -13.76
CA GLU A 247 27.24 -5.72 -13.41
C GLU A 247 26.23 -4.95 -14.29
N LYS A 248 26.17 -5.28 -15.60
CA LYS A 248 25.25 -4.63 -16.55
C LYS A 248 23.77 -4.99 -16.34
N ASN A 249 23.48 -6.01 -15.57
CA ASN A 249 22.14 -6.51 -15.30
C ASN A 249 21.62 -6.11 -13.90
N VAL A 250 22.42 -5.37 -13.13
CA VAL A 250 22.02 -4.81 -11.85
C VAL A 250 21.75 -3.32 -12.04
N HIS A 251 20.54 -2.89 -11.71
CA HIS A 251 20.03 -1.55 -11.97
C HIS A 251 19.54 -0.89 -10.68
N LEU A 252 19.63 0.45 -10.65
CA LEU A 252 19.14 1.33 -9.56
C LEU A 252 17.74 1.84 -9.85
#